data_495f03d3ae997b7c025877cbb26f0a28
#
_entry.id   495f03d3ae997b7c025877cbb26f0a28
#
_cell.length_a   1.000
_cell.length_b   1.000
_cell.length_c   1.000
_cell.angle_alpha   90.00
_cell.angle_beta   90.00
_cell.angle_gamma   90.00
#
_symmetry.space_group_name_H-M   'P 1'
#
loop_
_entity.id
_entity.type
_entity.pdbx_description
1 polymer ?
#
loop_
_entity_poly.entity_id
_entity_poly.type
_entity_poly.pdbx_seq_one_letter_code
_entity_poly.pdbx_strand_id
1 'polypeptide(L)'
;IIFPREPLVKVIAPIMQAQLVETALLNIINHQSLIATKTERIVYAAKGDGVMEFGLRRAQGPDAGTYGARAAMIAGCIGTSNVLCGKMFDVPVKGTHAHSWIMSFPDELTAFRTYAKLYPTACILLVDTYDTLNSGVPNAIKVFREMRQAGIPLTFYGIRLDSGDLAYLSKKAKKMLDNAGFPDAVISASNDLDENLINSLKM
;
A
#
# COMPACT_ATOMS: atom_id res chain seq x y z
N ILE A 1 -4.00 19.48 14.68
CA ILE A 1 -3.14 20.52 14.07
C ILE A 1 -2.46 21.24 15.21
N ILE A 2 -1.16 21.42 15.11
CA ILE A 2 -0.30 22.13 16.07
C ILE A 2 0.55 23.13 15.30
N PHE A 3 0.97 24.19 16.00
CA PHE A 3 1.79 25.25 15.43
C PHE A 3 3.22 25.21 16.01
N PRO A 4 4.22 25.73 15.31
CA PRO A 4 5.56 25.86 15.83
C PRO A 4 5.61 26.58 17.16
N ARG A 5 6.42 26.09 18.08
CA ARG A 5 6.64 26.63 19.44
C ARG A 5 5.47 26.41 20.43
N GLU A 6 4.45 25.65 20.06
CA GLU A 6 3.45 25.20 21.04
C GLU A 6 3.94 23.95 21.79
N PRO A 7 3.76 23.88 23.11
CA PRO A 7 4.12 22.70 23.87
C PRO A 7 3.13 21.57 23.60
N LEU A 8 3.63 20.42 23.11
CA LEU A 8 2.84 19.21 22.90
C LEU A 8 2.61 18.43 24.18
N VAL A 9 3.64 18.37 25.00
CA VAL A 9 3.65 17.65 26.29
C VAL A 9 4.33 18.50 27.33
N LYS A 10 3.73 18.58 28.52
CA LYS A 10 4.33 19.21 29.70
C LYS A 10 4.59 18.14 30.73
N VAL A 11 5.84 18.01 31.17
CA VAL A 11 6.27 17.10 32.25
C VAL A 11 6.53 17.88 33.51
N ILE A 12 5.92 17.47 34.63
CA ILE A 12 6.13 18.04 35.95
C ILE A 12 6.63 16.90 36.85
N ALA A 13 7.91 16.93 37.19
CA ALA A 13 8.56 15.90 38.00
C ALA A 13 9.85 16.45 38.66
N PRO A 14 10.44 15.76 39.66
CA PRO A 14 11.80 16.04 40.10
C PRO A 14 12.77 16.06 38.92
N ILE A 15 13.72 16.98 38.91
CA ILE A 15 14.56 17.26 37.73
C ILE A 15 15.26 16.03 37.16
N MET A 16 15.77 15.15 38.01
CA MET A 16 16.43 13.91 37.56
C MET A 16 15.46 12.99 36.79
N GLN A 17 14.22 12.83 37.26
CA GLN A 17 13.20 11.99 36.61
C GLN A 17 12.74 12.65 35.32
N ALA A 18 12.54 13.96 35.29
CA ALA A 18 12.14 14.68 34.08
C ALA A 18 13.19 14.55 32.97
N GLN A 19 14.48 14.64 33.31
CA GLN A 19 15.54 14.46 32.32
C GLN A 19 15.69 13.04 31.81
N LEU A 20 15.46 12.03 32.64
CA LEU A 20 15.52 10.62 32.20
C LEU A 20 14.49 10.29 31.13
N VAL A 21 13.29 10.87 31.17
CA VAL A 21 12.22 10.56 30.22
C VAL A 21 12.25 11.44 28.95
N GLU A 22 13.00 12.54 28.96
CA GLU A 22 13.02 13.53 27.87
C GLU A 22 13.32 12.90 26.51
N THR A 23 14.47 12.23 26.40
CA THR A 23 14.92 11.65 25.13
C THR A 23 13.95 10.60 24.59
N ALA A 24 13.39 9.74 25.44
CA ALA A 24 12.42 8.73 25.05
C ALA A 24 11.12 9.38 24.55
N LEU A 25 10.61 10.38 25.25
CA LEU A 25 9.41 11.11 24.82
C LEU A 25 9.61 11.82 23.48
N LEU A 26 10.71 12.52 23.30
CA LEU A 26 11.03 13.21 22.05
C LEU A 26 11.15 12.23 20.89
N ASN A 27 11.85 11.11 21.07
CA ASN A 27 12.02 10.10 20.04
C ASN A 27 10.67 9.51 19.58
N ILE A 28 9.85 9.09 20.53
CA ILE A 28 8.55 8.46 20.26
C ILE A 28 7.60 9.46 19.58
N ILE A 29 7.50 10.68 20.10
CA ILE A 29 6.59 11.70 19.57
C ILE A 29 7.04 12.14 18.17
N ASN A 30 8.32 12.43 17.98
CA ASN A 30 8.85 12.90 16.70
C ASN A 30 8.61 11.86 15.59
N HIS A 31 9.04 10.62 15.79
CA HIS A 31 8.92 9.60 14.77
C HIS A 31 7.46 9.41 14.33
N GLN A 32 6.57 9.18 15.29
CA GLN A 32 5.17 8.90 14.96
C GLN A 32 4.45 10.13 14.37
N SER A 33 4.74 11.34 14.86
CA SER A 33 4.17 12.58 14.33
C SER A 33 4.62 12.86 12.90
N LEU A 34 5.89 12.63 12.57
CA LEU A 34 6.42 12.81 11.22
C LEU A 34 5.79 11.82 10.24
N ILE A 35 5.66 10.55 10.62
CA ILE A 35 5.00 9.55 9.78
C ILE A 35 3.52 9.88 9.58
N ALA A 36 2.80 10.22 10.64
CA ALA A 36 1.39 10.60 10.55
C ALA A 36 1.19 11.84 9.66
N THR A 37 2.03 12.85 9.79
CA THR A 37 1.98 14.07 8.98
C THR A 37 2.23 13.79 7.50
N LYS A 38 3.24 12.97 7.19
CA LYS A 38 3.52 12.55 5.81
C LYS A 38 2.36 11.75 5.22
N THR A 39 1.84 10.81 6.00
CA THR A 39 0.71 9.96 5.59
C THR A 39 -0.55 10.78 5.34
N GLU A 40 -0.86 11.74 6.20
CA GLU A 40 -2.03 12.63 6.01
C GLU A 40 -1.96 13.38 4.68
N ARG A 41 -0.80 13.92 4.32
CA ARG A 41 -0.59 14.59 3.02
C ARG A 41 -0.82 13.65 1.85
N ILE A 42 -0.36 12.40 1.96
CA ILE A 42 -0.56 11.36 0.94
C ILE A 42 -2.04 11.00 0.82
N VAL A 43 -2.71 10.76 1.94
CA VAL A 43 -4.16 10.46 1.97
C VAL A 43 -4.98 11.62 1.40
N TYR A 44 -4.64 12.85 1.74
CA TYR A 44 -5.29 14.03 1.17
C TYR A 44 -5.11 14.13 -0.35
N ALA A 45 -3.88 13.89 -0.84
CA ALA A 45 -3.57 13.90 -2.27
C ALA A 45 -4.28 12.76 -3.03
N ALA A 46 -4.58 11.64 -2.36
CA ALA A 46 -5.29 10.51 -2.95
C ALA A 46 -6.78 10.80 -3.24
N LYS A 47 -7.34 11.92 -2.75
CA LYS A 47 -8.70 12.39 -3.08
C LYS A 47 -9.79 11.31 -2.91
N GLY A 48 -9.72 10.55 -1.81
CA GLY A 48 -10.67 9.50 -1.46
C GLY A 48 -10.29 8.09 -1.91
N ASP A 49 -9.24 7.92 -2.71
CA ASP A 49 -8.71 6.58 -2.99
C ASP A 49 -8.03 6.00 -1.73
N GLY A 50 -8.11 4.68 -1.57
CA GLY A 50 -7.51 4.00 -0.44
C GLY A 50 -5.97 3.98 -0.50
N VAL A 51 -5.33 4.39 0.58
CA VAL A 51 -3.87 4.35 0.75
C VAL A 51 -3.50 3.19 1.67
N MET A 52 -2.58 2.34 1.23
CA MET A 52 -2.03 1.23 2.03
C MET A 52 -0.59 1.52 2.46
N GLU A 53 -0.26 1.19 3.70
CA GLU A 53 1.07 1.36 4.26
C GLU A 53 1.94 0.12 3.96
N PHE A 54 3.06 0.30 3.25
CA PHE A 54 4.00 -0.75 2.86
C PHE A 54 5.46 -0.42 3.24
N GLY A 55 5.67 0.44 4.23
CA GLY A 55 6.97 1.00 4.58
C GLY A 55 7.88 0.13 5.46
N LEU A 56 7.42 -1.03 5.97
CA LEU A 56 8.15 -1.84 6.95
C LEU A 56 9.62 -2.08 6.56
N ARG A 57 9.88 -2.49 5.31
CA ARG A 57 11.24 -2.81 4.83
C ARG A 57 12.16 -1.59 4.71
N ARG A 58 11.64 -0.37 4.83
CA ARG A 58 12.37 0.91 4.69
C ARG A 58 12.46 1.68 6.01
N ALA A 59 11.89 1.17 7.08
CA ALA A 59 11.92 1.78 8.40
C ALA A 59 13.30 1.65 9.07
N GLN A 60 13.58 2.53 10.01
CA GLN A 60 14.81 2.54 10.81
C GLN A 60 14.69 1.57 12.00
N GLY A 61 14.57 0.31 11.69
CA GLY A 61 14.44 -0.79 12.65
C GLY A 61 12.99 -1.30 12.81
N PRO A 62 12.82 -2.48 13.44
CA PRO A 62 11.54 -3.17 13.53
C PRO A 62 10.46 -2.35 14.28
N ASP A 63 10.85 -1.71 15.38
CA ASP A 63 9.94 -0.90 16.18
C ASP A 63 9.49 0.34 15.40
N ALA A 64 10.41 1.02 14.70
CA ALA A 64 10.09 2.14 13.83
C ALA A 64 9.08 1.72 12.73
N GLY A 65 9.24 0.52 12.15
CA GLY A 65 8.29 -0.03 11.19
C GLY A 65 6.91 -0.29 11.80
N THR A 66 6.87 -0.85 12.99
CA THR A 66 5.59 -1.20 13.66
C THR A 66 4.83 0.04 14.14
N TYR A 67 5.50 0.97 14.82
CA TYR A 67 4.88 2.21 15.29
C TYR A 67 4.64 3.21 14.16
N GLY A 68 5.47 3.19 13.11
CA GLY A 68 5.24 3.94 11.88
C GLY A 68 3.96 3.48 11.16
N ALA A 69 3.76 2.18 11.03
CA ALA A 69 2.53 1.63 10.46
C ALA A 69 1.30 2.03 11.28
N ARG A 70 1.37 1.98 12.62
CA ARG A 70 0.30 2.48 13.50
C ARG A 70 0.01 3.96 13.27
N ALA A 71 1.04 4.79 13.18
CA ALA A 71 0.90 6.23 12.94
C ALA A 71 0.24 6.50 11.57
N ALA A 72 0.59 5.72 10.54
CA ALA A 72 -0.02 5.81 9.22
C ALA A 72 -1.51 5.41 9.23
N MET A 73 -1.88 4.39 10.02
CA MET A 73 -3.30 4.02 10.19
C MET A 73 -4.10 5.13 10.87
N ILE A 74 -3.56 5.78 11.90
CA ILE A 74 -4.18 6.93 12.57
C ILE A 74 -4.39 8.08 11.57
N ALA A 75 -3.46 8.27 10.64
CA ALA A 75 -3.50 9.33 9.64
C ALA A 75 -4.34 9.00 8.38
N GLY A 76 -5.05 7.86 8.35
CA GLY A 76 -6.05 7.56 7.34
C GLY A 76 -5.69 6.49 6.32
N CYS A 77 -4.60 5.73 6.51
CA CYS A 77 -4.38 4.52 5.72
C CYS A 77 -5.47 3.48 5.98
N ILE A 78 -5.84 2.73 4.95
CA ILE A 78 -6.89 1.70 5.01
C ILE A 78 -6.38 0.31 5.42
N GLY A 79 -5.08 0.16 5.60
CA GLY A 79 -4.42 -1.09 5.98
C GLY A 79 -2.91 -1.00 5.89
N THR A 80 -2.24 -1.96 6.51
CA THR A 80 -0.79 -2.12 6.49
C THR A 80 -0.39 -3.54 6.10
N SER A 81 0.76 -3.70 5.47
CA SER A 81 1.38 -5.01 5.26
C SER A 81 2.10 -5.55 6.50
N ASN A 82 2.22 -4.77 7.55
CA ASN A 82 2.87 -5.16 8.79
C ASN A 82 1.95 -6.01 9.67
N VAL A 83 2.10 -7.32 9.59
CA VAL A 83 1.28 -8.30 10.35
C VAL A 83 1.43 -8.11 11.86
N LEU A 84 2.63 -7.75 12.34
CA LEU A 84 2.86 -7.48 13.77
C LEU A 84 2.08 -6.24 14.22
N CYS A 85 2.05 -5.19 13.42
CA CYS A 85 1.23 -4.01 13.69
C CYS A 85 -0.25 -4.38 13.77
N GLY A 86 -0.74 -5.21 12.83
CA GLY A 86 -2.11 -5.72 12.86
C GLY A 86 -2.42 -6.47 14.14
N LYS A 87 -1.51 -7.35 14.57
CA LYS A 87 -1.67 -8.12 15.81
C LYS A 87 -1.65 -7.26 17.07
N MET A 88 -0.75 -6.26 17.13
CA MET A 88 -0.57 -5.42 18.34
C MET A 88 -1.66 -4.36 18.51
N PHE A 89 -2.17 -3.80 17.42
CA PHE A 89 -3.05 -2.63 17.45
C PHE A 89 -4.42 -2.86 16.82
N ASP A 90 -4.73 -4.11 16.47
CA ASP A 90 -6.01 -4.51 15.87
C ASP A 90 -6.38 -3.66 14.63
N VAL A 91 -5.39 -3.44 13.76
CA VAL A 91 -5.57 -2.69 12.51
C VAL A 91 -5.62 -3.63 11.31
N PRO A 92 -6.34 -3.25 10.22
CA PRO A 92 -6.47 -4.10 9.04
C PRO A 92 -5.12 -4.44 8.40
N VAL A 93 -4.84 -5.73 8.24
CA VAL A 93 -3.69 -6.21 7.47
C VAL A 93 -4.13 -6.42 6.03
N LYS A 94 -3.45 -5.73 5.11
CA LYS A 94 -3.72 -5.79 3.67
C LYS A 94 -2.42 -5.85 2.88
N GLY A 95 -2.50 -6.44 1.70
CA GLY A 95 -1.36 -6.53 0.81
C GLY A 95 -1.70 -7.27 -0.47
N THR A 96 -0.69 -7.44 -1.32
CA THR A 96 -0.74 -8.26 -2.53
C THR A 96 0.47 -9.20 -2.52
N HIS A 97 0.59 -10.06 -3.53
CA HIS A 97 1.83 -10.81 -3.72
C HIS A 97 2.99 -9.91 -4.19
N ALA A 98 4.22 -10.41 -4.05
CA ALA A 98 5.44 -9.73 -4.48
C ALA A 98 5.95 -10.29 -5.83
N HIS A 99 6.89 -9.57 -6.47
CA HIS A 99 7.57 -10.06 -7.68
C HIS A 99 8.23 -11.42 -7.44
N SER A 100 8.87 -11.62 -6.27
CA SER A 100 9.48 -12.91 -5.90
C SER A 100 8.49 -14.09 -5.87
N TRP A 101 7.23 -13.83 -5.53
CA TRP A 101 6.17 -14.82 -5.63
C TRP A 101 5.98 -15.26 -7.09
N ILE A 102 5.86 -14.33 -8.02
CA ILE A 102 5.68 -14.63 -9.45
C ILE A 102 6.89 -15.40 -9.98
N MET A 103 8.09 -14.95 -9.63
CA MET A 103 9.36 -15.57 -10.05
C MET A 103 9.59 -16.97 -9.48
N SER A 104 8.85 -17.39 -8.46
CA SER A 104 8.92 -18.76 -7.90
C SER A 104 8.11 -19.79 -8.68
N PHE A 105 7.35 -19.36 -9.69
CA PHE A 105 6.56 -20.22 -10.57
C PHE A 105 7.25 -20.39 -11.94
N PRO A 106 6.92 -21.45 -12.69
CA PRO A 106 7.46 -21.67 -14.03
C PRO A 106 7.14 -20.53 -15.03
N ASP A 107 5.99 -19.88 -14.85
CA ASP A 107 5.54 -18.76 -15.66
C ASP A 107 4.58 -17.86 -14.87
N GLU A 108 4.41 -16.63 -15.33
CA GLU A 108 3.57 -15.59 -14.72
C GLU A 108 2.09 -15.98 -14.67
N LEU A 109 1.58 -16.62 -15.72
CA LEU A 109 0.18 -17.03 -15.80
C LEU A 109 -0.15 -18.08 -14.73
N THR A 110 0.75 -19.04 -14.51
CA THR A 110 0.62 -20.07 -13.46
C THR A 110 0.61 -19.43 -12.08
N ALA A 111 1.47 -18.46 -11.82
CA ALA A 111 1.46 -17.68 -10.59
C ALA A 111 0.12 -16.96 -10.38
N PHE A 112 -0.38 -16.26 -11.39
CA PHE A 112 -1.64 -15.53 -11.32
C PHE A 112 -2.84 -16.44 -11.08
N ARG A 113 -2.92 -17.59 -11.79
CA ARG A 113 -3.96 -18.60 -11.55
C ARG A 113 -3.93 -19.15 -10.13
N THR A 114 -2.74 -19.38 -9.60
CA THR A 114 -2.57 -19.87 -8.24
C THR A 114 -3.04 -18.82 -7.23
N TYR A 115 -2.67 -17.55 -7.43
CA TYR A 115 -3.11 -16.47 -6.57
C TYR A 115 -4.64 -16.27 -6.61
N ALA A 116 -5.23 -16.33 -7.80
CA ALA A 116 -6.68 -16.21 -7.98
C ALA A 116 -7.47 -17.32 -7.27
N LYS A 117 -6.92 -18.55 -7.21
CA LYS A 117 -7.52 -19.65 -6.44
C LYS A 117 -7.46 -19.43 -4.93
N LEU A 118 -6.38 -18.83 -4.44
CA LEU A 118 -6.18 -18.56 -3.00
C LEU A 118 -7.01 -17.35 -2.53
N TYR A 119 -7.15 -16.33 -3.38
CA TYR A 119 -7.81 -15.06 -3.05
C TYR A 119 -8.87 -14.67 -4.09
N PRO A 120 -9.92 -15.49 -4.28
CA PRO A 120 -10.89 -15.28 -5.36
C PRO A 120 -11.70 -13.99 -5.22
N THR A 121 -11.92 -13.51 -3.99
CA THR A 121 -12.73 -12.31 -3.71
C THR A 121 -11.89 -11.03 -3.57
N ALA A 122 -10.55 -11.15 -3.60
CA ALA A 122 -9.62 -10.03 -3.45
C ALA A 122 -8.38 -10.24 -4.34
N CYS A 123 -8.60 -10.40 -5.65
CA CYS A 123 -7.59 -10.79 -6.62
C CYS A 123 -6.94 -9.57 -7.28
N ILE A 124 -5.87 -9.05 -6.69
CA ILE A 124 -5.04 -7.98 -7.27
C ILE A 124 -3.72 -8.58 -7.75
N LEU A 125 -3.48 -8.53 -9.05
CA LEU A 125 -2.34 -9.15 -9.72
C LEU A 125 -1.24 -8.14 -10.02
N LEU A 126 -0.02 -8.37 -9.55
CA LEU A 126 1.16 -7.55 -9.82
C LEU A 126 1.68 -7.87 -11.23
N VAL A 127 1.55 -6.93 -12.17
CA VAL A 127 1.67 -7.21 -13.60
C VAL A 127 2.97 -6.74 -14.24
N ASP A 128 3.88 -6.19 -13.45
CA ASP A 128 5.12 -5.60 -13.95
C ASP A 128 6.40 -6.38 -13.58
N THR A 129 6.26 -7.69 -13.35
CA THR A 129 7.41 -8.56 -13.06
C THR A 129 8.32 -8.72 -14.28
N TYR A 130 7.74 -8.85 -15.48
CA TYR A 130 8.48 -9.06 -16.74
C TYR A 130 8.16 -7.97 -17.76
N ASP A 131 7.01 -8.02 -18.40
CA ASP A 131 6.53 -7.02 -19.36
C ASP A 131 5.08 -6.68 -19.06
N THR A 132 4.85 -5.47 -18.59
CA THR A 132 3.53 -5.03 -18.13
C THR A 132 2.46 -5.15 -19.21
N LEU A 133 2.72 -4.63 -20.43
CA LEU A 133 1.70 -4.50 -21.46
C LEU A 133 1.63 -5.73 -22.39
N ASN A 134 2.73 -6.45 -22.58
CA ASN A 134 2.77 -7.59 -23.49
C ASN A 134 2.61 -8.95 -22.77
N SER A 135 2.79 -9.01 -21.44
CA SER A 135 2.65 -10.22 -20.64
C SER A 135 1.69 -10.02 -19.46
N GLY A 136 2.02 -9.15 -18.52
CA GLY A 136 1.32 -9.04 -17.24
C GLY A 136 -0.16 -8.73 -17.37
N VAL A 137 -0.53 -7.63 -18.04
CA VAL A 137 -1.93 -7.25 -18.23
C VAL A 137 -2.71 -8.28 -19.06
N PRO A 138 -2.17 -8.80 -20.19
CA PRO A 138 -2.82 -9.89 -20.93
C PRO A 138 -3.08 -11.15 -20.09
N ASN A 139 -2.10 -11.58 -19.28
CA ASN A 139 -2.23 -12.72 -18.38
C ASN A 139 -3.28 -12.47 -17.29
N ALA A 140 -3.30 -11.28 -16.70
CA ALA A 140 -4.33 -10.90 -15.73
C ALA A 140 -5.73 -10.95 -16.33
N ILE A 141 -5.94 -10.39 -17.53
CA ILE A 141 -7.19 -10.45 -18.27
C ILE A 141 -7.63 -11.90 -18.52
N LYS A 142 -6.68 -12.77 -18.87
CA LYS A 142 -6.96 -14.20 -19.09
C LYS A 142 -7.46 -14.86 -17.80
N VAL A 143 -6.82 -14.61 -16.67
CA VAL A 143 -7.23 -15.14 -15.36
C VAL A 143 -8.61 -14.60 -14.96
N PHE A 144 -8.90 -13.33 -15.15
CA PHE A 144 -10.23 -12.77 -14.85
C PHE A 144 -11.34 -13.38 -15.73
N ARG A 145 -11.03 -13.68 -17.01
CA ARG A 145 -11.96 -14.43 -17.87
C ARG A 145 -12.21 -15.84 -17.35
N GLU A 146 -11.16 -16.56 -16.97
CA GLU A 146 -11.25 -17.90 -16.39
C GLU A 146 -12.09 -17.90 -15.10
N MET A 147 -11.87 -16.92 -14.20
CA MET A 147 -12.66 -16.75 -12.98
C MET A 147 -14.15 -16.53 -13.30
N ARG A 148 -14.45 -15.63 -14.24
CA ARG A 148 -15.83 -15.33 -14.68
C ARG A 148 -16.50 -16.55 -15.29
N GLN A 149 -15.81 -17.31 -16.14
CA GLN A 149 -16.31 -18.55 -16.73
C GLN A 149 -16.57 -19.64 -15.70
N ALA A 150 -15.77 -19.68 -14.63
CA ALA A 150 -15.95 -20.61 -13.52
C ALA A 150 -17.06 -20.16 -12.52
N GLY A 151 -17.75 -19.05 -12.79
CA GLY A 151 -18.79 -18.52 -11.90
C GLY A 151 -18.26 -17.89 -10.61
N ILE A 152 -16.96 -17.59 -10.54
CA ILE A 152 -16.35 -16.94 -9.38
C ILE A 152 -16.69 -15.44 -9.42
N PRO A 153 -17.30 -14.89 -8.36
CA PRO A 153 -17.65 -13.47 -8.33
C PRO A 153 -16.39 -12.59 -8.25
N LEU A 154 -16.25 -11.68 -9.21
CA LEU A 154 -15.19 -10.68 -9.24
C LEU A 154 -15.59 -9.48 -8.36
N THR A 155 -15.45 -9.61 -7.04
CA THR A 155 -15.90 -8.59 -6.08
C THR A 155 -14.89 -7.45 -5.93
N PHE A 156 -13.64 -7.78 -5.64
CA PHE A 156 -12.53 -6.84 -5.61
C PHE A 156 -11.35 -7.44 -6.37
N TYR A 157 -11.11 -6.93 -7.56
CA TYR A 157 -10.11 -7.48 -8.48
C TYR A 157 -9.45 -6.38 -9.29
N GLY A 158 -8.28 -6.67 -9.82
CA GLY A 158 -7.56 -5.73 -10.67
C GLY A 158 -6.07 -6.02 -10.73
N ILE A 159 -5.32 -4.98 -11.04
CA ILE A 159 -3.88 -5.07 -11.24
C ILE A 159 -3.13 -4.10 -10.31
N ARG A 160 -1.86 -4.43 -10.06
CA ARG A 160 -0.91 -3.55 -9.38
C ARG A 160 0.26 -3.25 -10.30
N LEU A 161 0.64 -1.97 -10.34
CA LEU A 161 1.82 -1.43 -11.01
C LEU A 161 2.78 -0.92 -9.94
N ASP A 162 4.04 -1.37 -9.97
CA ASP A 162 5.07 -1.08 -8.97
C ASP A 162 6.33 -0.45 -9.60
N SER A 163 6.35 -0.24 -10.92
CA SER A 163 7.52 0.25 -11.66
C SER A 163 7.15 0.94 -12.96
N GLY A 164 8.14 1.62 -13.54
CA GLY A 164 8.01 2.31 -14.82
C GLY A 164 7.21 3.62 -14.76
N ASP A 165 6.79 4.12 -15.90
CA ASP A 165 5.93 5.31 -16.01
C ASP A 165 4.49 4.91 -15.63
N LEU A 166 4.13 5.15 -14.36
CA LEU A 166 2.83 4.76 -13.81
C LEU A 166 1.68 5.47 -14.53
N ALA A 167 1.84 6.72 -14.97
CA ALA A 167 0.81 7.46 -15.68
C ALA A 167 0.54 6.87 -17.07
N TYR A 168 1.59 6.56 -17.81
CA TYR A 168 1.48 5.92 -19.12
C TYR A 168 0.93 4.49 -19.00
N LEU A 169 1.52 3.68 -18.12
CA LEU A 169 1.18 2.27 -17.96
C LEU A 169 -0.24 2.09 -17.45
N SER A 170 -0.70 2.90 -16.49
CA SER A 170 -2.06 2.80 -15.96
C SER A 170 -3.12 3.14 -17.02
N LYS A 171 -2.90 4.19 -17.82
CA LYS A 171 -3.79 4.56 -18.93
C LYS A 171 -3.87 3.47 -19.99
N LYS A 172 -2.74 2.85 -20.34
CA LYS A 172 -2.71 1.74 -21.31
C LYS A 172 -3.37 0.48 -20.74
N ALA A 173 -3.02 0.10 -19.52
CA ALA A 173 -3.61 -1.05 -18.85
C ALA A 173 -5.14 -0.88 -18.67
N LYS A 174 -5.60 0.31 -18.29
CA LYS A 174 -7.04 0.61 -18.17
C LYS A 174 -7.77 0.37 -19.49
N LYS A 175 -7.23 0.90 -20.58
CA LYS A 175 -7.81 0.69 -21.93
C LYS A 175 -7.87 -0.80 -22.31
N MET A 176 -6.83 -1.58 -21.95
CA MET A 176 -6.82 -3.02 -22.19
C MET A 176 -7.87 -3.78 -21.37
N LEU A 177 -8.02 -3.42 -20.11
CA LEU A 177 -9.04 -4.00 -19.21
C LEU A 177 -10.45 -3.67 -19.69
N ASP A 178 -10.71 -2.41 -20.05
CA ASP A 178 -12.01 -1.96 -20.59
C ASP A 178 -12.38 -2.69 -21.86
N ASN A 179 -11.47 -2.77 -22.82
CA ASN A 179 -11.67 -3.48 -24.08
C ASN A 179 -11.89 -5.00 -23.89
N ALA A 180 -11.36 -5.55 -22.80
CA ALA A 180 -11.55 -6.95 -22.46
C ALA A 180 -12.85 -7.23 -21.68
N GLY A 181 -13.64 -6.19 -21.34
CA GLY A 181 -14.90 -6.28 -20.62
C GLY A 181 -14.74 -6.30 -19.08
N PHE A 182 -13.69 -5.64 -18.55
CA PHE A 182 -13.40 -5.49 -17.13
C PHE A 182 -13.27 -4.00 -16.72
N PRO A 183 -14.30 -3.17 -16.96
CA PRO A 183 -14.23 -1.73 -16.65
C PRO A 183 -14.12 -1.45 -15.14
N ASP A 184 -14.57 -2.37 -14.31
CA ASP A 184 -14.57 -2.24 -12.85
C ASP A 184 -13.26 -2.72 -12.20
N ALA A 185 -12.33 -3.26 -13.01
CA ALA A 185 -11.02 -3.68 -12.49
C ALA A 185 -10.25 -2.48 -11.96
N VAL A 186 -9.79 -2.57 -10.69
CA VAL A 186 -9.01 -1.51 -10.07
C VAL A 186 -7.56 -1.54 -10.56
N ILE A 187 -6.92 -0.37 -10.60
CA ILE A 187 -5.49 -0.24 -10.82
C ILE A 187 -4.87 0.34 -9.55
N SER A 188 -4.07 -0.46 -8.87
CA SER A 188 -3.30 -0.04 -7.71
C SER A 188 -1.91 0.38 -8.16
N ALA A 189 -1.50 1.61 -7.83
CA ALA A 189 -0.16 2.11 -8.06
C ALA A 189 0.66 2.02 -6.77
N SER A 190 1.92 1.67 -6.89
CA SER A 190 2.88 1.60 -5.79
C SER A 190 4.28 2.00 -6.29
N ASN A 191 5.27 1.98 -5.42
CA ASN A 191 6.61 2.52 -5.62
C ASN A 191 6.70 4.01 -5.25
N ASP A 192 7.62 4.40 -4.42
CA ASP A 192 8.06 5.75 -3.99
C ASP A 192 7.03 6.90 -4.18
N LEU A 193 5.74 6.61 -3.96
CA LEU A 193 4.67 7.56 -4.11
C LEU A 193 4.68 8.57 -2.95
N ASP A 194 4.71 9.85 -3.31
CA ASP A 194 4.48 10.94 -2.38
C ASP A 194 3.25 11.78 -2.79
N GLU A 195 2.90 12.76 -1.97
CA GLU A 195 1.76 13.65 -2.22
C GLU A 195 1.82 14.39 -3.55
N ASN A 196 3.04 14.74 -4.02
CA ASN A 196 3.23 15.47 -5.27
C ASN A 196 3.02 14.55 -6.48
N LEU A 197 3.61 13.36 -6.44
CA LEU A 197 3.44 12.37 -7.51
C LEU A 197 2.00 11.88 -7.59
N ILE A 198 1.35 11.64 -6.46
CA ILE A 198 -0.06 11.25 -6.43
C ILE A 198 -0.94 12.37 -7.00
N ASN A 199 -0.72 13.62 -6.65
CA ASN A 199 -1.45 14.74 -7.24
C ASN A 199 -1.29 14.77 -8.76
N SER A 200 -0.08 14.53 -9.28
CA SER A 200 0.18 14.45 -10.73
C SER A 200 -0.54 13.27 -11.39
N LEU A 201 -0.58 12.11 -10.74
CA LEU A 201 -1.28 10.92 -11.25
C LEU A 201 -2.80 11.08 -11.25
N LYS A 202 -3.36 11.95 -10.40
CA LYS A 202 -4.79 12.23 -10.29
C LYS A 202 -5.28 13.35 -11.21
N MET A 203 -4.40 13.98 -11.99
CA MET A 203 -4.73 14.95 -13.06
C MET A 203 -5.04 14.22 -14.37
#